data_e3395b3842019adf8992fab4d04da1b8
#
_entry.id   e3395b3842019adf8992fab4d04da1b8
#
_cell.length_a   1.000
_cell.length_b   1.000
_cell.length_c   1.000
_cell.angle_alpha   90.00
_cell.angle_beta   90.00
_cell.angle_gamma   90.00
#
_symmetry.space_group_name_H-M   'P 1'
#
loop_
_entity.id
_entity.type
_entity.pdbx_description
1 polymer ?
#
loop_
_entity_poly.entity_id
_entity_poly.type
_entity_poly.pdbx_seq_one_letter_code
_entity_poly.pdbx_strand_id
1 'polypeptide(L)'
;MTEQTTSPITTSFDQFFDQLKSIHPKIDPELLVKIMLFEKSLIDYVGPDLPHVHLDVSYEEGVDLKQKQEEGRDKFPIEVTTNKWGDGVIFSGLMGVRHVEKVCDDPQIVKVTGTATPRHN
;
A
#
# COMPACT_ATOMS: atom_id res chain seq x y z
N MET A 1 21.59 -3.33 -34.83
CA MET A 1 20.74 -2.95 -33.75
C MET A 1 20.43 -4.10 -32.83
N THR A 2 20.59 -3.85 -31.60
CA THR A 2 20.30 -4.89 -30.65
C THR A 2 18.91 -4.77 -30.18
N GLU A 3 18.12 -5.73 -30.51
CA GLU A 3 16.80 -5.73 -29.97
C GLU A 3 16.80 -6.32 -28.62
N GLN A 4 16.23 -5.60 -27.71
CA GLN A 4 15.95 -6.18 -26.44
C GLN A 4 14.76 -7.07 -26.57
N THR A 5 15.02 -8.32 -26.55
CA THR A 5 13.95 -9.28 -26.61
C THR A 5 13.34 -9.37 -25.23
N THR A 6 12.27 -8.67 -25.05
CA THR A 6 11.51 -8.74 -23.81
C THR A 6 10.60 -9.93 -23.88
N SER A 7 10.60 -10.77 -22.87
CA SER A 7 9.69 -11.92 -22.83
C SER A 7 8.25 -11.44 -22.71
N PRO A 8 7.28 -12.22 -23.17
CA PRO A 8 5.86 -11.88 -23.00
C PRO A 8 5.48 -11.67 -21.54
N ILE A 9 6.10 -12.43 -20.64
CA ILE A 9 5.84 -12.30 -19.20
C ILE A 9 6.30 -10.93 -18.70
N THR A 10 7.51 -10.51 -19.10
CA THR A 10 8.04 -9.21 -18.70
C THR A 10 7.17 -8.09 -19.23
N THR A 11 6.73 -8.19 -20.47
CA THR A 11 5.85 -7.18 -21.08
C THR A 11 4.55 -7.09 -20.34
N SER A 12 3.95 -8.22 -19.99
CA SER A 12 2.68 -8.24 -19.24
C SER A 12 2.84 -7.64 -17.86
N PHE A 13 3.96 -7.92 -17.19
CA PHE A 13 4.24 -7.35 -15.88
C PHE A 13 4.38 -5.83 -15.97
N ASP A 14 5.09 -5.34 -16.97
CA ASP A 14 5.29 -3.90 -17.15
C ASP A 14 3.96 -3.20 -17.42
N GLN A 15 3.10 -3.81 -18.24
CA GLN A 15 1.77 -3.27 -18.53
C GLN A 15 0.91 -3.21 -17.27
N PHE A 16 0.95 -4.26 -16.46
CA PHE A 16 0.22 -4.32 -15.21
C PHE A 16 0.71 -3.23 -14.25
N PHE A 17 2.03 -3.06 -14.17
CA PHE A 17 2.65 -2.04 -13.34
C PHE A 17 2.20 -0.64 -13.74
N ASP A 18 2.17 -0.36 -15.05
CA ASP A 18 1.70 0.90 -15.57
C ASP A 18 0.22 1.12 -15.28
N GLN A 19 -0.58 0.06 -15.33
CA GLN A 19 -1.99 0.13 -14.98
C GLN A 19 -2.19 0.49 -13.51
N LEU A 20 -1.38 -0.09 -12.62
CA LEU A 20 -1.44 0.25 -11.20
C LEU A 20 -1.13 1.72 -10.97
N LYS A 21 -0.13 2.26 -11.65
CA LYS A 21 0.21 3.68 -11.55
C LYS A 21 -0.94 4.57 -12.01
N SER A 22 -1.64 4.12 -13.03
CA SER A 22 -2.76 4.87 -13.58
C SER A 22 -3.97 4.87 -12.64
N ILE A 23 -4.23 3.73 -12.00
CA ILE A 23 -5.37 3.59 -11.10
C ILE A 23 -5.10 4.28 -9.76
N HIS A 24 -3.90 4.11 -9.23
CA HIS A 24 -3.51 4.68 -7.94
C HIS A 24 -2.18 5.42 -8.07
N PRO A 25 -2.19 6.64 -8.66
CA PRO A 25 -0.94 7.35 -8.92
C PRO A 25 -0.18 7.80 -7.67
N LYS A 26 -0.84 7.82 -6.53
CA LYS A 26 -0.22 8.27 -5.29
C LYS A 26 0.45 7.15 -4.50
N ILE A 27 0.17 5.89 -4.85
CA ILE A 27 0.69 4.73 -4.14
C ILE A 27 1.87 4.16 -4.93
N ASP A 28 2.91 3.77 -4.20
CA ASP A 28 4.04 3.06 -4.80
C ASP A 28 3.53 1.73 -5.40
N PRO A 29 3.65 1.53 -6.71
CA PRO A 29 3.13 0.31 -7.33
C PRO A 29 3.85 -0.95 -6.89
N GLU A 30 5.12 -0.87 -6.53
CA GLU A 30 5.84 -2.03 -5.99
C GLU A 30 5.24 -2.51 -4.69
N LEU A 31 4.80 -1.59 -3.87
CA LEU A 31 4.13 -1.92 -2.62
C LEU A 31 2.82 -2.66 -2.88
N LEU A 32 2.02 -2.19 -3.83
CA LEU A 32 0.76 -2.84 -4.18
C LEU A 32 0.98 -4.27 -4.68
N VAL A 33 1.96 -4.45 -5.56
CA VAL A 33 2.28 -5.78 -6.08
C VAL A 33 2.70 -6.71 -4.95
N LYS A 34 3.52 -6.23 -4.04
CA LYS A 34 3.99 -7.01 -2.90
C LYS A 34 2.85 -7.46 -2.01
N ILE A 35 1.94 -6.55 -1.69
CA ILE A 35 0.77 -6.86 -0.88
C ILE A 35 -0.10 -7.91 -1.58
N MET A 36 -0.34 -7.75 -2.87
CA MET A 36 -1.13 -8.70 -3.63
C MET A 36 -0.51 -10.10 -3.64
N LEU A 37 0.79 -10.17 -3.83
CA LEU A 37 1.48 -11.45 -3.85
C LEU A 37 1.41 -12.16 -2.50
N PHE A 38 1.62 -11.43 -1.43
CA PHE A 38 1.53 -12.02 -0.09
C PHE A 38 0.10 -12.43 0.23
N GLU A 39 -0.87 -11.60 -0.12
CA GLU A 39 -2.27 -11.91 0.13
C GLU A 39 -2.68 -13.20 -0.56
N LYS A 40 -2.33 -13.36 -1.83
CA LYS A 40 -2.65 -14.57 -2.59
C LYS A 40 -1.90 -15.80 -2.07
N SER A 41 -0.64 -15.62 -1.72
CA SER A 41 0.19 -16.69 -1.21
C SER A 41 -0.35 -17.24 0.11
N LEU A 42 -0.77 -16.37 1.01
CA LEU A 42 -1.26 -16.77 2.32
C LEU A 42 -2.59 -17.49 2.27
N ILE A 43 -3.44 -17.15 1.30
CA ILE A 43 -4.72 -17.82 1.13
C ILE A 43 -4.54 -19.32 0.86
N ASP A 44 -3.51 -19.67 0.12
CA ASP A 44 -3.27 -21.08 -0.25
C ASP A 44 -2.80 -21.94 0.93
N TYR A 45 -2.40 -21.30 2.03
CA TYR A 45 -1.85 -22.03 3.17
C TYR A 45 -2.87 -22.33 4.26
N VAL A 46 -3.42 -21.29 4.84
CA VAL A 46 -4.27 -21.46 6.03
C VAL A 46 -5.58 -20.69 5.93
N GLY A 47 -5.97 -20.35 4.70
CA GLY A 47 -7.16 -19.55 4.49
C GLY A 47 -6.83 -18.08 4.42
N PRO A 48 -7.81 -17.20 4.56
CA PRO A 48 -7.65 -15.78 4.28
C PRO A 48 -6.84 -15.05 5.35
N ASP A 49 -5.53 -15.24 5.30
CA ASP A 49 -4.61 -14.54 6.17
C ASP A 49 -4.00 -13.39 5.39
N LEU A 50 -3.75 -12.28 6.08
CA LEU A 50 -3.26 -11.07 5.43
C LEU A 50 -1.81 -10.79 5.81
N PRO A 51 -1.04 -10.17 4.90
CA PRO A 51 0.32 -9.77 5.24
C PRO A 51 0.31 -8.61 6.23
N HIS A 52 1.42 -8.44 6.92
CA HIS A 52 1.64 -7.26 7.76
C HIS A 52 2.12 -6.12 6.86
N VAL A 53 1.38 -5.02 6.85
CA VAL A 53 1.66 -3.88 6.00
C VAL A 53 1.90 -2.65 6.86
N HIS A 54 2.87 -1.87 6.44
CA HIS A 54 3.25 -0.64 7.11
C HIS A 54 3.18 0.46 6.05
N LEU A 55 2.19 1.35 6.15
CA LEU A 55 1.99 2.43 5.18
C LEU A 55 2.44 3.74 5.78
N ASP A 56 3.28 4.46 5.04
CA ASP A 56 3.66 5.82 5.37
C ASP A 56 2.90 6.74 4.42
N VAL A 57 1.93 7.46 4.96
CA VAL A 57 1.01 8.27 4.19
C VAL A 57 1.34 9.74 4.38
N SER A 58 1.67 10.41 3.28
CA SER A 58 1.95 11.85 3.28
C SER A 58 0.72 12.62 2.82
N TYR A 59 0.40 13.70 3.52
CA TYR A 59 -0.75 14.53 3.23
C TYR A 59 -0.33 15.89 2.70
N GLU A 60 -1.28 16.60 2.13
CA GLU A 60 -1.07 17.96 1.68
C GLU A 60 -0.64 18.85 2.85
N GLU A 61 0.10 19.90 2.52
CA GLU A 61 0.54 20.86 3.51
C GLU A 61 -0.64 21.52 4.20
N GLY A 62 -0.53 21.69 5.50
CA GLY A 62 -1.60 22.32 6.29
C GLY A 62 -2.67 21.38 6.81
N VAL A 63 -2.61 20.08 6.46
CA VAL A 63 -3.55 19.10 6.97
C VAL A 63 -3.27 18.80 8.44
N ASP A 64 -4.34 18.68 9.22
CA ASP A 64 -4.22 18.32 10.63
C ASP A 64 -3.96 16.81 10.75
N LEU A 65 -2.71 16.45 10.98
CA LEU A 65 -2.30 15.04 11.04
C LEU A 65 -2.89 14.32 12.24
N LYS A 66 -3.10 15.02 13.34
CA LYS A 66 -3.72 14.43 14.52
C LYS A 66 -5.15 14.00 14.23
N GLN A 67 -5.87 14.85 13.50
CA GLN A 67 -7.23 14.51 13.08
C GLN A 67 -7.24 13.30 12.15
N LYS A 68 -6.30 13.24 11.22
CA LYS A 68 -6.17 12.09 10.32
C LYS A 68 -5.86 10.81 11.09
N GLN A 69 -5.03 10.90 12.11
CA GLN A 69 -4.71 9.78 12.97
C GLN A 69 -5.96 9.27 13.69
N GLU A 70 -6.75 10.17 14.23
CA GLU A 70 -7.99 9.81 14.93
C GLU A 70 -9.02 9.20 13.98
N GLU A 71 -9.18 9.79 12.80
CA GLU A 71 -10.07 9.24 11.77
C GLU A 71 -9.65 7.83 11.37
N GLY A 72 -8.35 7.61 11.20
CA GLY A 72 -7.83 6.30 10.84
C GLY A 72 -8.08 5.26 11.91
N ARG A 73 -7.90 5.62 13.17
CA ARG A 73 -8.17 4.72 14.29
C ARG A 73 -9.63 4.32 14.36
N ASP A 74 -10.52 5.23 14.03
CA ASP A 74 -11.95 4.97 14.05
C ASP A 74 -12.40 4.09 12.89
N LYS A 75 -11.77 4.24 11.73
CA LYS A 75 -12.17 3.53 10.52
C LYS A 75 -11.55 2.15 10.37
N PHE A 76 -10.34 1.97 10.90
CA PHE A 76 -9.56 0.76 10.63
C PHE A 76 -9.12 0.09 11.92
N PRO A 77 -9.24 -1.24 12.01
CA PRO A 77 -8.79 -1.98 13.20
C PRO A 77 -7.27 -2.23 13.15
N ILE A 78 -6.50 -1.18 12.95
CA ILE A 78 -5.05 -1.24 12.84
C ILE A 78 -4.45 -0.10 13.64
N GLU A 79 -3.15 -0.17 13.84
CA GLU A 79 -2.43 0.87 14.55
C GLU A 79 -2.23 2.08 13.64
N VAL A 80 -2.52 3.26 14.16
CA VAL A 80 -2.36 4.52 13.41
C VAL A 80 -1.59 5.50 14.28
N THR A 81 -0.43 5.94 13.79
CA THR A 81 0.43 6.87 14.50
C THR A 81 0.91 7.96 13.54
N THR A 82 1.44 9.06 14.08
CA THR A 82 2.12 10.04 13.24
C THR A 82 3.56 9.59 13.03
N ASN A 83 4.13 9.95 11.86
CA ASN A 83 5.53 9.60 11.64
C ASN A 83 6.45 10.51 12.44
N LYS A 84 7.71 10.11 12.56
CA LYS A 84 8.65 10.83 13.44
C LYS A 84 9.05 12.20 12.90
N TRP A 85 8.79 12.48 11.63
CA TRP A 85 9.07 13.79 11.04
C TRP A 85 7.89 14.75 11.11
N GLY A 86 6.73 14.24 11.49
CA GLY A 86 5.54 15.06 11.63
C GLY A 86 4.90 15.51 10.34
N ASP A 87 5.19 14.84 9.23
CA ASP A 87 4.62 15.19 7.93
C ASP A 87 3.68 14.15 7.36
N GLY A 88 3.42 13.09 8.11
CA GLY A 88 2.54 12.03 7.65
C GLY A 88 2.04 11.16 8.79
N VAL A 89 1.22 10.19 8.40
CA VAL A 89 0.60 9.24 9.32
C VAL A 89 1.00 7.84 8.90
N ILE A 90 1.29 7.00 9.88
CA ILE A 90 1.67 5.61 9.64
C ILE A 90 0.50 4.71 10.01
N PHE A 91 0.08 3.88 9.05
CA PHE A 91 -0.93 2.85 9.26
C PHE A 91 -0.20 1.50 9.27
N SER A 92 -0.34 0.75 10.34
CA SER A 92 0.41 -0.50 10.49
C SER A 92 -0.51 -1.62 11.00
N GLY A 93 -0.49 -2.74 10.32
CA GLY A 93 -1.31 -3.88 10.71
C GLY A 93 -1.50 -4.87 9.56
N LEU A 94 -2.42 -5.80 9.76
CA LEU A 94 -2.73 -6.79 8.73
C LEU A 94 -3.66 -6.17 7.70
N MET A 95 -3.20 -6.10 6.45
CA MET A 95 -3.94 -5.44 5.38
C MET A 95 -3.78 -6.19 4.07
N GLY A 96 -4.90 -6.27 3.31
CA GLY A 96 -4.84 -6.64 1.90
C GLY A 96 -4.98 -5.40 1.03
N VAL A 97 -5.01 -5.59 -0.28
CA VAL A 97 -5.12 -4.49 -1.24
C VAL A 97 -6.35 -3.63 -0.97
N ARG A 98 -7.48 -4.26 -0.62
CA ARG A 98 -8.72 -3.53 -0.37
C ARG A 98 -8.60 -2.55 0.79
N HIS A 99 -7.89 -2.94 1.84
CA HIS A 99 -7.67 -2.05 2.98
C HIS A 99 -6.81 -0.86 2.59
N VAL A 100 -5.76 -1.12 1.81
CA VAL A 100 -4.87 -0.06 1.34
C VAL A 100 -5.63 0.91 0.46
N GLU A 101 -6.49 0.41 -0.42
CA GLU A 101 -7.33 1.27 -1.26
C GLU A 101 -8.23 2.18 -0.43
N LYS A 102 -8.81 1.63 0.64
CA LYS A 102 -9.66 2.44 1.53
C LYS A 102 -8.87 3.52 2.26
N VAL A 103 -7.67 3.20 2.72
CA VAL A 103 -6.81 4.19 3.36
C VAL A 103 -6.50 5.31 2.37
N CYS A 104 -6.26 4.97 1.12
CA CYS A 104 -5.85 5.92 0.09
C CYS A 104 -7.00 6.67 -0.57
N ASP A 105 -8.22 6.47 -0.10
CA ASP A 105 -9.41 7.12 -0.63
C ASP A 105 -9.50 8.60 -0.23
N ASP A 106 -8.65 9.05 0.66
CA ASP A 106 -8.63 10.43 1.14
C ASP A 106 -7.98 11.32 0.08
N PRO A 107 -8.70 12.33 -0.45
CA PRO A 107 -8.16 13.18 -1.50
C PRO A 107 -7.03 14.09 -1.03
N GLN A 108 -6.83 14.25 0.26
CA GLN A 108 -5.75 15.07 0.80
C GLN A 108 -4.43 14.33 0.88
N ILE A 109 -4.42 13.05 0.53
CA ILE A 109 -3.19 12.26 0.45
C ILE A 109 -2.38 12.68 -0.77
N VAL A 110 -1.09 12.85 -0.59
CA VAL A 110 -0.15 13.19 -1.66
C VAL A 110 0.59 11.95 -2.13
N LYS A 111 1.05 11.11 -1.20
CA LYS A 111 1.90 9.97 -1.52
C LYS A 111 1.76 8.89 -0.46
N VAL A 112 1.81 7.64 -0.88
CA VAL A 112 1.81 6.48 0.01
C VAL A 112 2.98 5.58 -0.35
N THR A 113 3.84 5.33 0.63
CA THR A 113 4.93 4.37 0.52
C THR A 113 4.85 3.42 1.69
N GLY A 114 5.69 2.42 1.72
CA GLY A 114 5.71 1.52 2.85
C GLY A 114 6.33 0.19 2.54
N THR A 115 6.05 -0.76 3.42
CA THR A 115 6.57 -2.11 3.32
C THR A 115 5.47 -3.13 3.58
N ALA A 116 5.67 -4.33 3.08
CA ALA A 116 4.79 -5.45 3.34
C ALA A 116 5.64 -6.68 3.61
N THR A 117 5.26 -7.44 4.62
CA THR A 117 5.95 -8.68 4.97
C THR A 117 4.93 -9.77 5.21
N PRO A 118 5.28 -11.04 4.96
CA PRO A 118 4.38 -12.13 5.31
C PRO A 118 4.19 -12.17 6.81
N ARG A 119 3.02 -12.62 7.23
CA ARG A 119 2.75 -12.80 8.64
C ARG A 119 3.60 -13.96 9.17
N HIS A 120 4.31 -13.71 10.25
CA HIS A 120 5.10 -14.74 10.91
C HIS A 120 4.39 -15.19 12.18
N ASN A 121 4.43 -16.47 12.39
CA ASN A 121 3.95 -17.06 13.64
C ASN A 121 5.08 -17.20 14.64
#